data_50b697a69f1a95125e4b658666f912fe
#
_entry.id   50b697a69f1a95125e4b658666f912fe
#
_cell.length_a   1.000
_cell.length_b   1.000
_cell.length_c   1.000
_cell.angle_alpha   90.00
_cell.angle_beta   90.00
_cell.angle_gamma   90.00
#
_symmetry.space_group_name_H-M   'P 1'
#
loop_
_entity.id
_entity.type
_entity.pdbx_description
1 polymer ?
#
loop_
_entity_poly.entity_id
_entity_poly.type
_entity_poly.pdbx_seq_one_letter_code
_entity_poly.pdbx_strand_id
1 'polypeptide(L)'
;MIGTRLAGKIAIVSGAGSVGPGWGNGRATAVRFAAEGALVVAADRDEGRLEETVARARSAGGTIHALVCDATDSASVAALVASCVERFGRLDILVNNVGGSAPGGPVDMSEEVWDAQVDVNLKSVFLGCKHVLPVMQRQGQGVIVNLASTSGLRWTGAAQVAYAAAKAAVIQMSRVIAVQYAPKGIRVNTVVPAQLHTPMVEARLAGQRAGGDVAALLAQRQARIPLGFMGDGTDTANAILFLASDEARFITGAEIVVDGGMTVRCG
;
A
#
# COMPACT_ATOMS: atom_id res chain seq x y z
N MET A 1 -2.15 -22.25 -12.82
CA MET A 1 -2.38 -22.90 -11.50
C MET A 1 -2.43 -21.79 -10.46
N ILE A 2 -3.39 -21.85 -9.53
CA ILE A 2 -3.46 -20.95 -8.38
C ILE A 2 -2.32 -21.33 -7.42
N GLY A 3 -1.56 -20.33 -6.95
CA GLY A 3 -0.56 -20.54 -5.91
C GLY A 3 -1.20 -20.85 -4.56
N THR A 4 -0.42 -21.24 -3.57
CA THR A 4 -0.91 -21.72 -2.27
C THR A 4 -0.41 -20.92 -1.08
N ARG A 5 0.41 -19.88 -1.30
CA ARG A 5 1.06 -19.11 -0.22
C ARG A 5 0.07 -18.41 0.71
N LEU A 6 -1.12 -18.07 0.22
CA LEU A 6 -2.22 -17.44 0.98
C LEU A 6 -3.50 -18.28 0.94
N ALA A 7 -3.41 -19.59 0.66
CA ALA A 7 -4.58 -20.46 0.59
C ALA A 7 -5.41 -20.39 1.87
N GLY A 8 -6.72 -20.11 1.72
CA GLY A 8 -7.68 -20.00 2.83
C GLY A 8 -7.56 -18.74 3.69
N LYS A 9 -6.67 -17.80 3.35
CA LYS A 9 -6.59 -16.49 4.02
C LYS A 9 -7.61 -15.52 3.44
N ILE A 10 -8.14 -14.64 4.28
CA ILE A 10 -9.03 -13.55 3.90
C ILE A 10 -8.26 -12.25 4.06
N ALA A 11 -8.16 -11.48 2.98
CA ALA A 11 -7.34 -10.27 2.93
C ALA A 11 -8.15 -9.04 2.49
N ILE A 12 -8.02 -7.93 3.21
CA ILE A 12 -8.41 -6.60 2.75
C ILE A 12 -7.20 -5.91 2.12
N VAL A 13 -7.36 -5.39 0.91
CA VAL A 13 -6.39 -4.52 0.24
C VAL A 13 -7.04 -3.17 0.01
N SER A 14 -6.63 -2.14 0.76
CA SER A 14 -7.13 -0.77 0.58
C SER A 14 -6.38 -0.06 -0.55
N GLY A 15 -7.09 0.80 -1.31
CA GLY A 15 -6.53 1.43 -2.50
C GLY A 15 -6.20 0.41 -3.59
N ALA A 16 -7.05 -0.61 -3.75
CA ALA A 16 -6.89 -1.71 -4.71
C ALA A 16 -7.26 -1.33 -6.15
N GLY A 17 -7.86 -0.16 -6.37
CA GLY A 17 -8.05 0.43 -7.68
C GLY A 17 -6.76 0.98 -8.28
N SER A 18 -6.86 1.56 -9.46
CA SER A 18 -5.73 2.25 -10.11
C SER A 18 -6.24 3.51 -10.82
N VAL A 19 -5.45 4.58 -10.78
CA VAL A 19 -5.80 5.84 -11.44
C VAL A 19 -5.69 5.79 -12.97
N GLY A 20 -5.22 4.67 -13.51
CA GLY A 20 -5.07 4.44 -14.96
C GLY A 20 -4.78 2.97 -15.25
N PRO A 21 -4.59 2.61 -16.54
CA PRO A 21 -4.23 1.25 -16.94
C PRO A 21 -2.86 0.83 -16.38
N GLY A 22 -2.63 -0.48 -16.24
CA GLY A 22 -1.35 -1.03 -15.76
C GLY A 22 -1.36 -1.42 -14.27
N TRP A 23 -0.18 -1.50 -13.66
CA TRP A 23 0.05 -2.07 -12.35
C TRP A 23 0.34 -0.98 -11.30
N GLY A 24 -0.71 -0.46 -10.66
CA GLY A 24 -0.56 0.25 -9.38
C GLY A 24 -0.30 -0.75 -8.24
N ASN A 25 0.36 -0.32 -7.17
CA ASN A 25 0.74 -1.21 -6.05
C ASN A 25 -0.47 -1.97 -5.47
N GLY A 26 -1.60 -1.29 -5.24
CA GLY A 26 -2.80 -1.91 -4.68
C GLY A 26 -3.46 -2.92 -5.62
N ARG A 27 -3.60 -2.58 -6.91
CA ARG A 27 -4.09 -3.51 -7.93
C ARG A 27 -3.20 -4.74 -8.03
N ALA A 28 -1.89 -4.54 -8.15
CA ALA A 28 -0.93 -5.63 -8.23
C ALA A 28 -0.99 -6.55 -7.01
N THR A 29 -1.10 -5.97 -5.81
CA THR A 29 -1.23 -6.72 -4.56
C THR A 29 -2.52 -7.54 -4.52
N ALA A 30 -3.66 -6.94 -4.86
CA ALA A 30 -4.95 -7.61 -4.84
C ALA A 30 -4.99 -8.78 -5.82
N VAL A 31 -4.51 -8.59 -7.05
CA VAL A 31 -4.42 -9.64 -8.08
C VAL A 31 -3.45 -10.74 -7.66
N ARG A 32 -2.28 -10.36 -7.13
CA ARG A 32 -1.27 -11.32 -6.68
C ARG A 32 -1.77 -12.18 -5.51
N PHE A 33 -2.45 -11.58 -4.54
CA PHE A 33 -3.03 -12.31 -3.40
C PHE A 33 -4.11 -13.30 -3.85
N ALA A 34 -5.00 -12.87 -4.75
CA ALA A 34 -6.01 -13.75 -5.32
C ALA A 34 -5.40 -14.92 -6.09
N ALA A 35 -4.32 -14.68 -6.85
CA ALA A 35 -3.57 -15.72 -7.56
C ALA A 35 -2.83 -16.69 -6.62
N GLU A 36 -2.55 -16.29 -5.38
CA GLU A 36 -1.94 -17.13 -4.33
C GLU A 36 -2.97 -17.78 -3.39
N GLY A 37 -4.24 -17.78 -3.78
CA GLY A 37 -5.30 -18.52 -3.10
C GLY A 37 -5.99 -17.78 -1.96
N ALA A 38 -5.73 -16.48 -1.78
CA ALA A 38 -6.49 -15.67 -0.84
C ALA A 38 -7.88 -15.33 -1.39
N LEU A 39 -8.88 -15.22 -0.51
CA LEU A 39 -10.09 -14.46 -0.79
C LEU A 39 -9.77 -12.99 -0.51
N VAL A 40 -9.87 -12.16 -1.55
CA VAL A 40 -9.49 -10.74 -1.47
C VAL A 40 -10.73 -9.85 -1.42
N VAL A 41 -10.79 -8.96 -0.45
CA VAL A 41 -11.69 -7.80 -0.42
C VAL A 41 -10.88 -6.59 -0.92
N ALA A 42 -11.11 -6.22 -2.16
CA ALA A 42 -10.49 -5.06 -2.80
C ALA A 42 -11.30 -3.82 -2.49
N ALA A 43 -10.70 -2.85 -1.80
CA ALA A 43 -11.36 -1.62 -1.39
C ALA A 43 -10.74 -0.39 -2.07
N ASP A 44 -11.58 0.49 -2.61
CA ASP A 44 -11.22 1.81 -3.13
C ASP A 44 -12.41 2.75 -2.99
N ARG A 45 -12.17 4.06 -2.97
CA ARG A 45 -13.26 5.05 -2.94
C ARG A 45 -14.00 5.18 -4.27
N ASP A 46 -13.40 4.70 -5.35
CA ASP A 46 -13.89 4.78 -6.72
C ASP A 46 -14.15 3.37 -7.23
N GLU A 47 -15.44 3.01 -7.36
CA GLU A 47 -15.87 1.69 -7.78
C GLU A 47 -15.37 1.33 -9.18
N GLY A 48 -15.41 2.29 -10.12
CA GLY A 48 -14.94 2.06 -11.50
C GLY A 48 -13.47 1.67 -11.59
N ARG A 49 -12.64 2.14 -10.63
CA ARG A 49 -11.24 1.73 -10.57
C ARG A 49 -11.01 0.30 -10.11
N LEU A 50 -11.98 -0.30 -9.42
CA LEU A 50 -11.92 -1.68 -8.97
C LEU A 50 -12.27 -2.69 -10.07
N GLU A 51 -13.04 -2.29 -11.09
CA GLU A 51 -13.53 -3.19 -12.15
C GLU A 51 -12.39 -3.94 -12.84
N GLU A 52 -11.35 -3.24 -13.29
CA GLU A 52 -10.20 -3.85 -13.94
C GLU A 52 -9.41 -4.76 -12.97
N THR A 53 -9.30 -4.38 -11.70
CA THR A 53 -8.65 -5.20 -10.68
C THR A 53 -9.39 -6.51 -10.47
N VAL A 54 -10.72 -6.45 -10.39
CA VAL A 54 -11.59 -7.62 -10.26
C VAL A 54 -11.49 -8.52 -11.50
N ALA A 55 -11.56 -7.93 -12.69
CA ALA A 55 -11.46 -8.67 -13.94
C ALA A 55 -10.12 -9.42 -14.06
N ARG A 56 -9.00 -8.76 -13.75
CA ARG A 56 -7.65 -9.36 -13.77
C ARG A 56 -7.52 -10.50 -12.75
N ALA A 57 -8.01 -10.30 -11.53
CA ALA A 57 -7.93 -11.33 -10.49
C ALA A 57 -8.76 -12.57 -10.86
N ARG A 58 -9.98 -12.37 -11.37
CA ARG A 58 -10.84 -13.48 -11.85
C ARG A 58 -10.25 -14.21 -13.05
N SER A 59 -9.66 -13.49 -13.99
CA SER A 59 -8.95 -14.10 -15.14
C SER A 59 -7.77 -14.97 -14.72
N ALA A 60 -7.13 -14.64 -13.59
CA ALA A 60 -6.08 -15.47 -12.97
C ALA A 60 -6.65 -16.64 -12.13
N GLY A 61 -7.98 -16.83 -12.10
CA GLY A 61 -8.66 -17.88 -11.33
C GLY A 61 -8.83 -17.56 -9.84
N GLY A 62 -8.55 -16.34 -9.42
CA GLY A 62 -8.62 -15.93 -8.01
C GLY A 62 -10.02 -15.49 -7.57
N THR A 63 -10.25 -15.47 -6.26
CA THR A 63 -11.50 -15.01 -5.64
C THR A 63 -11.32 -13.59 -5.11
N ILE A 64 -12.14 -12.66 -5.61
CA ILE A 64 -12.07 -11.24 -5.26
C ILE A 64 -13.45 -10.60 -5.19
N HIS A 65 -13.66 -9.73 -4.20
CA HIS A 65 -14.85 -8.92 -3.99
C HIS A 65 -14.47 -7.45 -3.91
N ALA A 66 -15.14 -6.59 -4.66
CA ALA A 66 -14.98 -5.15 -4.60
C ALA A 66 -15.90 -4.54 -3.55
N LEU A 67 -15.39 -3.60 -2.76
CA LEU A 67 -16.19 -2.78 -1.83
C LEU A 67 -15.73 -1.33 -1.92
N VAL A 68 -16.69 -0.40 -2.00
CA VAL A 68 -16.39 1.03 -1.94
C VAL A 68 -16.03 1.41 -0.51
N CYS A 69 -14.89 2.10 -0.34
CA CYS A 69 -14.44 2.56 0.97
C CYS A 69 -13.58 3.82 0.84
N ASP A 70 -13.97 4.86 1.54
CA ASP A 70 -13.07 5.99 1.81
C ASP A 70 -12.20 5.65 3.03
N ALA A 71 -10.92 5.41 2.79
CA ALA A 71 -9.96 5.06 3.84
C ALA A 71 -9.66 6.22 4.82
N THR A 72 -10.08 7.45 4.51
CA THR A 72 -9.92 8.62 5.39
C THR A 72 -11.13 8.85 6.30
N ASP A 73 -12.22 8.11 6.07
CA ASP A 73 -13.43 8.14 6.90
C ASP A 73 -13.52 6.91 7.81
N SER A 74 -13.59 7.17 9.13
CA SER A 74 -13.62 6.12 10.15
C SER A 74 -14.85 5.21 10.05
N ALA A 75 -16.02 5.78 9.71
CA ALA A 75 -17.24 5.00 9.58
C ALA A 75 -17.20 4.08 8.35
N SER A 76 -16.66 4.58 7.23
CA SER A 76 -16.46 3.81 6.01
C SER A 76 -15.52 2.62 6.22
N VAL A 77 -14.37 2.85 6.91
CA VAL A 77 -13.43 1.76 7.24
C VAL A 77 -14.03 0.75 8.21
N ALA A 78 -14.79 1.21 9.21
CA ALA A 78 -15.51 0.31 10.12
C ALA A 78 -16.51 -0.57 9.38
N ALA A 79 -17.29 0.00 8.45
CA ALA A 79 -18.25 -0.74 7.63
C ALA A 79 -17.57 -1.76 6.71
N LEU A 80 -16.43 -1.42 6.09
CA LEU A 80 -15.62 -2.34 5.29
C LEU A 80 -15.21 -3.57 6.10
N VAL A 81 -14.66 -3.36 7.31
CA VAL A 81 -14.20 -4.44 8.18
C VAL A 81 -15.38 -5.29 8.68
N ALA A 82 -16.48 -4.64 9.08
CA ALA A 82 -17.70 -5.34 9.52
C ALA A 82 -18.26 -6.23 8.40
N SER A 83 -18.41 -5.70 7.19
CA SER A 83 -18.88 -6.45 6.02
C SER A 83 -17.98 -7.64 5.67
N CYS A 84 -16.65 -7.47 5.79
CA CYS A 84 -15.70 -8.56 5.59
C CYS A 84 -15.90 -9.67 6.62
N VAL A 85 -16.02 -9.33 7.91
CA VAL A 85 -16.20 -10.31 8.99
C VAL A 85 -17.57 -10.98 8.93
N GLU A 86 -18.64 -10.22 8.66
CA GLU A 86 -20.00 -10.77 8.50
C GLU A 86 -20.06 -11.78 7.36
N ARG A 87 -19.42 -11.48 6.24
CA ARG A 87 -19.49 -12.32 5.05
C ARG A 87 -18.59 -13.55 5.11
N PHE A 88 -17.40 -13.44 5.74
CA PHE A 88 -16.36 -14.47 5.68
C PHE A 88 -15.97 -15.04 7.04
N GLY A 89 -16.50 -14.51 8.14
CA GLY A 89 -16.27 -14.97 9.50
C GLY A 89 -14.94 -14.58 10.12
N ARG A 90 -13.98 -14.06 9.32
CA ARG A 90 -12.61 -13.73 9.77
C ARG A 90 -11.95 -12.69 8.86
N LEU A 91 -10.82 -12.15 9.34
CA LEU A 91 -9.94 -11.29 8.55
C LEU A 91 -8.49 -11.57 8.94
N ASP A 92 -7.69 -12.09 8.02
CA ASP A 92 -6.33 -12.54 8.29
C ASP A 92 -5.26 -11.50 7.94
N ILE A 93 -5.50 -10.74 6.86
CA ILE A 93 -4.50 -9.83 6.29
C ILE A 93 -5.14 -8.48 6.00
N LEU A 94 -4.48 -7.41 6.44
CA LEU A 94 -4.76 -6.04 5.99
C LEU A 94 -3.54 -5.50 5.25
N VAL A 95 -3.77 -4.94 4.06
CA VAL A 95 -2.78 -4.14 3.33
C VAL A 95 -3.28 -2.69 3.26
N ASN A 96 -2.61 -1.80 3.97
CA ASN A 96 -2.84 -0.35 3.89
C ASN A 96 -1.99 0.26 2.78
N ASN A 97 -2.60 0.44 1.58
CA ASN A 97 -1.88 0.94 0.41
C ASN A 97 -2.34 2.33 -0.05
N VAL A 98 -3.43 2.87 0.48
CA VAL A 98 -3.92 4.20 0.10
C VAL A 98 -2.83 5.25 0.31
N GLY A 99 -2.68 6.15 -0.67
CA GLY A 99 -1.72 7.25 -0.57
C GLY A 99 -1.50 7.99 -1.88
N GLY A 100 -0.80 9.10 -1.77
CA GLY A 100 -0.41 9.93 -2.90
C GLY A 100 0.27 11.20 -2.44
N SER A 101 1.22 11.72 -3.22
CA SER A 101 1.98 12.92 -2.87
C SER A 101 1.38 14.17 -3.48
N ALA A 102 1.46 15.29 -2.76
CA ALA A 102 1.35 16.64 -3.28
C ALA A 102 2.72 17.33 -3.23
N PRO A 103 3.05 18.19 -4.22
CA PRO A 103 4.27 18.98 -4.19
C PRO A 103 4.16 20.11 -3.17
N GLY A 104 5.29 20.60 -2.68
CA GLY A 104 5.41 21.78 -1.84
C GLY A 104 6.39 21.60 -0.68
N GLY A 105 7.10 22.68 -0.37
CA GLY A 105 7.91 22.87 0.83
C GLY A 105 7.08 23.51 1.95
N PRO A 106 7.67 23.77 3.14
CA PRO A 106 6.94 24.31 4.29
C PRO A 106 6.48 25.78 4.10
N VAL A 107 7.08 26.50 3.16
CA VAL A 107 6.68 27.89 2.86
C VAL A 107 5.55 27.95 1.84
N ASP A 108 5.57 27.05 0.86
CA ASP A 108 4.68 27.10 -0.32
C ASP A 108 3.42 26.24 -0.15
N MET A 109 3.40 25.31 0.80
CA MET A 109 2.28 24.39 1.02
C MET A 109 1.26 25.04 1.96
N SER A 110 -0.01 25.10 1.56
CA SER A 110 -1.08 25.54 2.46
C SER A 110 -1.39 24.49 3.53
N GLU A 111 -1.97 24.92 4.66
CA GLU A 111 -2.37 24.01 5.74
C GLU A 111 -3.43 23.01 5.29
N GLU A 112 -4.36 23.39 4.40
CA GLU A 112 -5.37 22.48 3.86
C GLU A 112 -4.74 21.34 3.05
N VAL A 113 -3.69 21.64 2.25
CA VAL A 113 -2.95 20.63 1.50
C VAL A 113 -2.14 19.74 2.46
N TRP A 114 -1.54 20.32 3.49
CA TRP A 114 -0.85 19.57 4.53
C TRP A 114 -1.81 18.59 5.22
N ASP A 115 -2.96 19.05 5.70
CA ASP A 115 -3.95 18.23 6.40
C ASP A 115 -4.48 17.11 5.50
N ALA A 116 -4.81 17.41 4.25
CA ALA A 116 -5.23 16.40 3.27
C ALA A 116 -4.15 15.34 3.01
N GLN A 117 -2.85 15.73 3.01
CA GLN A 117 -1.74 14.78 2.87
C GLN A 117 -1.57 13.90 4.11
N VAL A 118 -1.76 14.44 5.30
CA VAL A 118 -1.75 13.68 6.56
C VAL A 118 -2.94 12.71 6.59
N ASP A 119 -4.12 13.16 6.24
CA ASP A 119 -5.34 12.34 6.21
C ASP A 119 -5.19 11.13 5.26
N VAL A 120 -4.77 11.38 4.03
CA VAL A 120 -4.71 10.31 3.02
C VAL A 120 -3.53 9.36 3.22
N ASN A 121 -2.39 9.80 3.77
CA ASN A 121 -1.18 9.00 3.87
C ASN A 121 -0.89 8.40 5.24
N LEU A 122 -1.39 9.00 6.33
CA LEU A 122 -1.15 8.55 7.71
C LEU A 122 -2.43 8.15 8.41
N LYS A 123 -3.45 9.02 8.46
CA LYS A 123 -4.72 8.73 9.13
C LYS A 123 -5.43 7.52 8.50
N SER A 124 -5.39 7.36 7.18
CA SER A 124 -5.93 6.17 6.52
C SER A 124 -5.32 4.86 7.05
N VAL A 125 -4.00 4.83 7.25
CA VAL A 125 -3.30 3.67 7.83
C VAL A 125 -3.69 3.45 9.29
N PHE A 126 -3.77 4.54 10.08
CA PHE A 126 -4.24 4.47 11.45
C PHE A 126 -5.66 3.91 11.55
N LEU A 127 -6.60 4.38 10.72
CA LEU A 127 -7.98 3.90 10.71
C LEU A 127 -8.08 2.43 10.30
N GLY A 128 -7.31 2.00 9.28
CA GLY A 128 -7.21 0.59 8.93
C GLY A 128 -6.77 -0.27 10.11
N CYS A 129 -5.70 0.11 10.79
CA CYS A 129 -5.22 -0.59 11.98
C CYS A 129 -6.26 -0.55 13.12
N LYS A 130 -6.85 0.62 13.40
CA LYS A 130 -7.86 0.81 14.47
C LYS A 130 -9.02 -0.17 14.37
N HIS A 131 -9.56 -0.36 13.17
CA HIS A 131 -10.75 -1.19 12.99
C HIS A 131 -10.43 -2.69 12.78
N VAL A 132 -9.25 -3.03 12.28
CA VAL A 132 -8.85 -4.42 12.02
C VAL A 132 -8.26 -5.09 13.27
N LEU A 133 -7.46 -4.38 14.06
CA LEU A 133 -6.79 -4.95 15.23
C LEU A 133 -7.73 -5.63 16.25
N PRO A 134 -8.91 -5.08 16.59
CA PRO A 134 -9.84 -5.77 17.50
C PRO A 134 -10.34 -7.12 16.94
N VAL A 135 -10.49 -7.25 15.61
CA VAL A 135 -10.87 -8.51 14.96
C VAL A 135 -9.73 -9.51 15.10
N MET A 136 -8.51 -9.12 14.68
CA MET A 136 -7.33 -9.97 14.74
C MET A 136 -6.97 -10.39 16.18
N GLN A 137 -7.17 -9.50 17.17
CA GLN A 137 -6.97 -9.85 18.59
C GLN A 137 -7.93 -10.95 19.07
N ARG A 138 -9.21 -10.90 18.68
CA ARG A 138 -10.16 -11.97 19.01
C ARG A 138 -9.82 -13.29 18.34
N GLN A 139 -9.22 -13.23 17.15
CA GLN A 139 -8.75 -14.41 16.40
C GLN A 139 -7.45 -14.99 16.97
N GLY A 140 -6.66 -14.20 17.73
CA GLY A 140 -5.33 -14.58 18.20
C GLY A 140 -4.27 -14.62 17.10
N GLN A 141 -4.56 -14.08 15.92
CA GLN A 141 -3.63 -14.02 14.80
C GLN A 141 -4.03 -12.94 13.79
N GLY A 142 -3.06 -12.43 13.06
CA GLY A 142 -3.27 -11.48 11.97
C GLY A 142 -1.97 -10.95 11.38
N VAL A 143 -2.07 -10.37 10.19
CA VAL A 143 -0.95 -9.71 9.52
C VAL A 143 -1.39 -8.36 8.97
N ILE A 144 -0.63 -7.33 9.26
CA ILE A 144 -0.81 -5.99 8.67
C ILE A 144 0.46 -5.64 7.90
N VAL A 145 0.30 -5.22 6.65
CA VAL A 145 1.38 -4.67 5.83
C VAL A 145 1.02 -3.24 5.43
N ASN A 146 1.82 -2.28 5.88
CA ASN A 146 1.61 -0.87 5.60
C ASN A 146 2.55 -0.40 4.48
N LEU A 147 2.05 0.41 3.54
CA LEU A 147 2.88 1.03 2.51
C LEU A 147 3.38 2.40 2.96
N ALA A 148 4.69 2.49 3.13
CA ALA A 148 5.40 3.76 3.28
C ALA A 148 5.91 4.25 1.91
N SER A 149 7.07 4.86 1.88
CA SER A 149 7.79 5.33 0.70
C SER A 149 9.23 5.64 1.07
N THR A 150 10.15 5.53 0.12
CA THR A 150 11.54 6.02 0.29
C THR A 150 11.60 7.52 0.59
N SER A 151 10.55 8.29 0.27
CA SER A 151 10.42 9.70 0.71
C SER A 151 10.30 9.85 2.23
N GLY A 152 9.87 8.82 2.95
CA GLY A 152 9.87 8.80 4.42
C GLY A 152 11.24 8.45 5.03
N LEU A 153 12.20 8.00 4.22
CA LEU A 153 13.55 7.66 4.66
C LEU A 153 14.57 8.74 4.33
N ARG A 154 14.42 9.39 3.15
CA ARG A 154 15.38 10.37 2.65
C ARG A 154 14.79 11.30 1.61
N TRP A 155 15.54 12.33 1.26
CA TRP A 155 15.23 13.19 0.13
C TRP A 155 15.25 12.41 -1.20
N THR A 156 14.16 12.49 -1.96
CA THR A 156 13.98 11.76 -3.23
C THR A 156 13.98 12.66 -4.46
N GLY A 157 14.45 13.92 -4.30
CA GLY A 157 14.62 14.87 -5.40
C GLY A 157 13.39 15.71 -5.73
N ALA A 158 12.39 15.78 -4.84
CA ALA A 158 11.23 16.66 -5.00
C ALA A 158 10.75 17.17 -3.64
N ALA A 159 10.39 18.46 -3.58
CA ALA A 159 9.74 19.03 -2.41
C ALA A 159 8.33 18.42 -2.26
N GLN A 160 8.10 17.73 -1.13
CA GLN A 160 6.84 17.07 -0.79
C GLN A 160 6.81 16.82 0.73
N VAL A 161 6.92 17.90 1.51
CA VAL A 161 7.20 17.83 2.94
C VAL A 161 6.15 17.05 3.73
N ALA A 162 4.84 17.27 3.47
CA ALA A 162 3.76 16.58 4.17
C ALA A 162 3.74 15.08 3.85
N TYR A 163 3.92 14.71 2.58
CA TYR A 163 4.01 13.32 2.17
C TYR A 163 5.19 12.59 2.82
N ALA A 164 6.37 13.21 2.81
CA ALA A 164 7.58 12.64 3.41
C ALA A 164 7.40 12.43 4.93
N ALA A 165 6.88 13.44 5.64
CA ALA A 165 6.57 13.36 7.06
C ALA A 165 5.55 12.25 7.37
N ALA A 166 4.44 12.18 6.62
CA ALA A 166 3.42 11.17 6.81
C ALA A 166 3.95 9.76 6.57
N LYS A 167 4.80 9.55 5.53
CA LYS A 167 5.38 8.22 5.23
C LYS A 167 6.46 7.81 6.22
N ALA A 168 7.21 8.74 6.80
CA ALA A 168 8.09 8.49 7.93
C ALA A 168 7.29 8.07 9.19
N ALA A 169 6.19 8.78 9.46
CA ALA A 169 5.30 8.46 10.57
C ALA A 169 4.66 7.06 10.43
N VAL A 170 4.28 6.63 9.22
CA VAL A 170 3.77 5.27 8.97
C VAL A 170 4.80 4.21 9.37
N ILE A 171 6.08 4.41 9.05
CA ILE A 171 7.15 3.48 9.44
C ILE A 171 7.21 3.35 10.97
N GLN A 172 7.32 4.48 11.68
CA GLN A 172 7.44 4.44 13.13
C GLN A 172 6.18 3.95 13.83
N MET A 173 4.99 4.34 13.35
CA MET A 173 3.72 3.83 13.85
C MET A 173 3.62 2.29 13.68
N SER A 174 4.07 1.76 12.55
CA SER A 174 4.07 0.32 12.29
C SER A 174 4.95 -0.44 13.29
N ARG A 175 6.12 0.08 13.64
CA ARG A 175 7.02 -0.51 14.65
C ARG A 175 6.38 -0.55 16.03
N VAL A 176 5.73 0.54 16.44
CA VAL A 176 5.04 0.61 17.74
C VAL A 176 3.90 -0.40 17.81
N ILE A 177 3.05 -0.45 16.77
CA ILE A 177 1.94 -1.41 16.70
C ILE A 177 2.47 -2.85 16.68
N ALA A 178 3.56 -3.14 15.95
CA ALA A 178 4.17 -4.45 15.87
C ALA A 178 4.54 -4.98 17.26
N VAL A 179 5.23 -4.19 18.08
CA VAL A 179 5.63 -4.60 19.44
C VAL A 179 4.42 -4.75 20.36
N GLN A 180 3.47 -3.80 20.29
CA GLN A 180 2.28 -3.80 21.12
C GLN A 180 1.38 -5.03 20.89
N TYR A 181 1.28 -5.49 19.64
CA TYR A 181 0.34 -6.55 19.25
C TYR A 181 1.01 -7.91 18.97
N ALA A 182 2.34 -8.01 18.99
CA ALA A 182 3.05 -9.30 18.87
C ALA A 182 2.59 -10.34 19.89
N PRO A 183 2.37 -10.00 21.21
CA PRO A 183 1.85 -10.95 22.18
C PRO A 183 0.43 -11.48 21.87
N LYS A 184 -0.25 -10.87 20.92
CA LYS A 184 -1.59 -11.28 20.43
C LYS A 184 -1.53 -12.09 19.13
N GLY A 185 -0.34 -12.51 18.70
CA GLY A 185 -0.14 -13.26 17.46
C GLY A 185 -0.28 -12.40 16.18
N ILE A 186 -0.16 -11.08 16.29
CA ILE A 186 -0.32 -10.17 15.16
C ILE A 186 1.03 -9.62 14.73
N ARG A 187 1.35 -9.74 13.44
CA ARG A 187 2.55 -9.17 12.83
C ARG A 187 2.21 -7.88 12.07
N VAL A 188 3.05 -6.88 12.19
CA VAL A 188 2.91 -5.61 11.46
C VAL A 188 4.24 -5.25 10.84
N ASN A 189 4.29 -5.10 9.53
CA ASN A 189 5.49 -4.76 8.78
C ASN A 189 5.21 -3.64 7.76
N THR A 190 6.27 -3.07 7.23
CA THR A 190 6.21 -1.96 6.29
C THR A 190 6.92 -2.34 5.00
N VAL A 191 6.30 -2.06 3.85
CA VAL A 191 6.98 -2.05 2.56
C VAL A 191 7.23 -0.60 2.15
N VAL A 192 8.43 -0.33 1.67
CA VAL A 192 8.94 1.01 1.37
C VAL A 192 9.32 1.08 -0.12
N PRO A 193 8.35 1.28 -1.03
CA PRO A 193 8.63 1.39 -2.46
C PRO A 193 9.31 2.72 -2.80
N ALA A 194 10.12 2.68 -3.84
CA ALA A 194 10.79 3.84 -4.42
C ALA A 194 10.02 4.47 -5.59
N GLN A 195 10.79 4.97 -6.54
CA GLN A 195 10.31 5.59 -7.76
C GLN A 195 9.94 4.51 -8.80
N LEU A 196 8.80 3.88 -8.60
CA LEU A 196 8.28 2.86 -9.52
C LEU A 196 7.55 3.47 -10.71
N HIS A 197 7.52 2.74 -11.83
CA HIS A 197 6.66 3.04 -12.97
C HIS A 197 5.25 2.49 -12.70
N THR A 198 4.38 3.36 -12.23
CA THR A 198 2.97 3.03 -11.94
C THR A 198 2.07 4.03 -12.68
N PRO A 199 0.79 3.75 -12.90
CA PRO A 199 -0.16 4.67 -13.53
C PRO A 199 -0.23 6.06 -12.88
N MET A 200 0.18 6.19 -11.62
CA MET A 200 0.28 7.47 -10.92
C MET A 200 1.29 8.41 -11.57
N VAL A 201 2.35 7.87 -12.21
CA VAL A 201 3.37 8.67 -12.89
C VAL A 201 2.74 9.46 -14.02
N GLU A 202 1.96 8.81 -14.85
CA GLU A 202 1.31 9.41 -16.01
C GLU A 202 0.12 10.28 -15.59
N ALA A 203 -0.72 9.77 -14.69
CA ALA A 203 -1.94 10.46 -14.29
C ALA A 203 -1.70 11.75 -13.46
N ARG A 204 -0.58 11.86 -12.75
CA ARG A 204 -0.34 12.97 -11.83
C ARG A 204 1.08 13.51 -11.81
N LEU A 205 2.07 12.63 -11.67
CA LEU A 205 3.43 13.06 -11.34
C LEU A 205 4.11 13.78 -12.49
N ALA A 206 3.84 13.41 -13.74
CA ALA A 206 4.40 14.10 -14.91
C ALA A 206 3.94 15.56 -14.97
N GLY A 207 2.64 15.83 -14.75
CA GLY A 207 2.11 17.19 -14.68
C GLY A 207 2.69 18.00 -13.50
N GLN A 208 2.91 17.36 -12.35
CA GLN A 208 3.44 18.02 -11.16
C GLN A 208 4.94 18.31 -11.21
N ARG A 209 5.74 17.54 -11.96
CA ARG A 209 7.20 17.51 -11.85
C ARG A 209 7.98 17.72 -13.15
N ALA A 210 7.35 17.58 -14.29
CA ALA A 210 8.00 17.61 -15.59
C ALA A 210 7.17 18.33 -16.67
N GLY A 211 6.28 19.24 -16.28
CA GLY A 211 5.42 19.97 -17.22
C GLY A 211 4.55 19.09 -18.13
N GLY A 212 4.30 17.83 -17.73
CA GLY A 212 3.56 16.83 -18.49
C GLY A 212 4.43 15.88 -19.31
N ASP A 213 5.74 16.07 -19.36
CA ASP A 213 6.66 15.17 -20.09
C ASP A 213 6.92 13.89 -19.29
N VAL A 214 6.17 12.84 -19.59
CA VAL A 214 6.28 11.52 -18.98
C VAL A 214 7.64 10.89 -19.27
N ALA A 215 8.13 10.98 -20.51
CA ALA A 215 9.38 10.33 -20.91
C ALA A 215 10.58 10.94 -20.18
N ALA A 216 10.65 12.27 -20.10
CA ALA A 216 11.68 12.96 -19.34
C ALA A 216 11.65 12.61 -17.85
N LEU A 217 10.46 12.54 -17.25
CA LEU A 217 10.31 12.14 -15.86
C LEU A 217 10.78 10.70 -15.61
N LEU A 218 10.41 9.76 -16.48
CA LEU A 218 10.81 8.35 -16.38
C LEU A 218 12.33 8.22 -16.50
N ALA A 219 12.96 8.87 -17.50
CA ALA A 219 14.41 8.86 -17.67
C ALA A 219 15.15 9.42 -16.44
N GLN A 220 14.69 10.56 -15.90
CA GLN A 220 15.25 11.15 -14.70
C GLN A 220 15.15 10.22 -13.48
N ARG A 221 14.02 9.52 -13.33
CA ARG A 221 13.80 8.58 -12.22
C ARG A 221 14.67 7.34 -12.37
N GLN A 222 14.74 6.76 -13.58
CA GLN A 222 15.54 5.57 -13.87
C GLN A 222 17.04 5.81 -13.61
N ALA A 223 17.56 6.98 -13.98
CA ALA A 223 18.97 7.33 -13.75
C ALA A 223 19.38 7.32 -12.27
N ARG A 224 18.44 7.38 -11.35
CA ARG A 224 18.68 7.31 -9.89
C ARG A 224 18.73 5.91 -9.34
N ILE A 225 18.32 4.90 -10.12
CA ILE A 225 18.18 3.51 -9.68
C ILE A 225 19.42 2.71 -10.08
N PRO A 226 20.22 2.20 -9.11
CA PRO A 226 21.45 1.44 -9.43
C PRO A 226 21.22 0.19 -10.27
N LEU A 227 20.09 -0.52 -10.11
CA LEU A 227 19.75 -1.67 -10.96
C LEU A 227 19.51 -1.31 -12.44
N GLY A 228 19.42 0.00 -12.79
CA GLY A 228 19.32 0.47 -14.17
C GLY A 228 17.94 0.36 -14.82
N PHE A 229 16.92 -0.13 -14.11
CA PHE A 229 15.53 -0.19 -14.57
C PHE A 229 14.56 0.26 -13.48
N MET A 230 13.39 0.71 -13.88
CA MET A 230 12.30 1.02 -12.94
C MET A 230 11.47 -0.23 -12.71
N GLY A 231 11.31 -0.60 -11.44
CA GLY A 231 10.29 -1.57 -11.06
C GLY A 231 8.87 -1.00 -11.20
N ASP A 232 7.87 -1.84 -11.01
CA ASP A 232 6.45 -1.49 -11.04
C ASP A 232 5.68 -1.95 -9.79
N GLY A 233 4.35 -1.91 -9.83
CA GLY A 233 3.51 -2.35 -8.73
C GLY A 233 3.65 -3.84 -8.40
N THR A 234 4.12 -4.67 -9.33
CA THR A 234 4.29 -6.12 -9.11
C THR A 234 5.50 -6.41 -8.20
N ASP A 235 6.56 -5.60 -8.28
CA ASP A 235 7.72 -5.71 -7.38
C ASP A 235 7.31 -5.42 -5.94
N THR A 236 6.50 -4.36 -5.74
CA THR A 236 5.91 -4.04 -4.44
C THR A 236 5.01 -5.17 -3.95
N ALA A 237 4.13 -5.70 -4.82
CA ALA A 237 3.20 -6.77 -4.47
C ALA A 237 3.92 -8.06 -4.04
N ASN A 238 5.06 -8.38 -4.63
CA ASN A 238 5.87 -9.55 -4.25
C ASN A 238 6.44 -9.41 -2.83
N ALA A 239 6.93 -8.23 -2.44
CA ALA A 239 7.39 -7.96 -1.09
C ALA A 239 6.23 -8.01 -0.08
N ILE A 240 5.07 -7.45 -0.43
CA ILE A 240 3.86 -7.51 0.40
C ILE A 240 3.41 -8.96 0.59
N LEU A 241 3.37 -9.76 -0.48
CA LEU A 241 3.02 -11.17 -0.43
C LEU A 241 3.93 -11.96 0.51
N PHE A 242 5.25 -11.76 0.42
CA PHE A 242 6.20 -12.40 1.33
C PHE A 242 5.89 -12.06 2.79
N LEU A 243 5.74 -10.78 3.12
CA LEU A 243 5.44 -10.35 4.49
C LEU A 243 4.07 -10.82 4.98
N ALA A 244 3.09 -10.96 4.09
CA ALA A 244 1.75 -11.43 4.41
C ALA A 244 1.68 -12.96 4.63
N SER A 245 2.59 -13.71 4.02
CA SER A 245 2.62 -15.18 4.08
C SER A 245 3.24 -15.72 5.37
N ASP A 246 3.09 -17.03 5.59
CA ASP A 246 3.69 -17.74 6.72
C ASP A 246 5.22 -17.88 6.59
N GLU A 247 5.80 -17.62 5.41
CA GLU A 247 7.25 -17.52 5.21
C GLU A 247 7.88 -16.42 6.08
N ALA A 248 7.12 -15.35 6.36
CA ALA A 248 7.54 -14.24 7.22
C ALA A 248 7.07 -14.39 8.69
N ARG A 249 6.77 -15.60 9.15
CA ARG A 249 6.18 -15.85 10.48
C ARG A 249 6.99 -15.30 11.67
N PHE A 250 8.28 -15.10 11.50
CA PHE A 250 9.18 -14.56 12.52
C PHE A 250 9.64 -13.13 12.23
N ILE A 251 8.91 -12.40 11.35
CA ILE A 251 9.21 -11.03 10.95
C ILE A 251 8.05 -10.12 11.37
N THR A 252 8.33 -9.19 12.30
CA THR A 252 7.41 -8.12 12.71
C THR A 252 8.21 -6.86 13.05
N GLY A 253 7.66 -5.68 12.78
CA GLY A 253 8.33 -4.39 12.95
C GLY A 253 9.41 -4.09 11.90
N ALA A 254 9.54 -4.93 10.87
CA ALA A 254 10.53 -4.76 9.82
C ALA A 254 10.07 -3.82 8.70
N GLU A 255 11.06 -3.31 7.98
CA GLU A 255 10.89 -2.55 6.74
C GLU A 255 11.56 -3.31 5.59
N ILE A 256 10.82 -3.54 4.50
CA ILE A 256 11.39 -4.01 3.24
C ILE A 256 11.40 -2.86 2.24
N VAL A 257 12.59 -2.41 1.88
CA VAL A 257 12.78 -1.39 0.86
C VAL A 257 12.78 -2.03 -0.52
N VAL A 258 11.94 -1.50 -1.43
CA VAL A 258 11.78 -1.99 -2.81
C VAL A 258 12.14 -0.85 -3.75
N ASP A 259 13.44 -0.69 -4.06
CA ASP A 259 13.95 0.54 -4.63
C ASP A 259 15.08 0.39 -5.67
N GLY A 260 15.49 -0.84 -5.99
CA GLY A 260 16.60 -1.10 -6.90
C GLY A 260 17.95 -0.53 -6.44
N GLY A 261 18.11 -0.32 -5.13
CA GLY A 261 19.34 0.23 -4.52
C GLY A 261 19.37 1.75 -4.41
N MET A 262 18.27 2.46 -4.74
CA MET A 262 18.23 3.92 -4.78
C MET A 262 18.56 4.56 -3.42
N THR A 263 18.12 4.00 -2.29
CA THR A 263 18.32 4.59 -0.96
C THR A 263 19.70 4.35 -0.38
N VAL A 264 20.44 3.38 -0.86
CA VAL A 264 21.81 3.05 -0.38
C VAL A 264 22.91 3.59 -1.29
N ARG A 265 22.55 4.22 -2.40
CA ARG A 265 23.48 4.91 -3.28
C ARG A 265 24.01 6.17 -2.61
N CYS A 266 25.32 6.32 -2.58
CA CYS A 266 26.03 7.54 -2.18
C CYS A 266 26.37 8.36 -3.44
N GLY A 267 25.95 9.63 -3.51
CA GLY A 267 26.23 10.56 -4.62
C GLY A 267 25.14 10.65 -5.63
#